data_8e938cf6f0a88f66b71704945f01b389
#
_entry.id   8e938cf6f0a88f66b71704945f01b389
#
_cell.length_a   1.000
_cell.length_b   1.000
_cell.length_c   1.000
_cell.angle_alpha   90.00
_cell.angle_beta   90.00
_cell.angle_gamma   90.00
#
_symmetry.space_group_name_H-M   'P 1'
#
loop_
_entity.id
_entity.type
_entity.pdbx_description
1 polymer ?
#
loop_
_entity_poly.entity_id
_entity_poly.type
_entity_poly.pdbx_seq_one_letter_code
_entity_poly.pdbx_strand_id
1 'polypeptide(L)'
;MTFNIEPNVVDLIVCIYIGINLLLGYRAGLFARLYDFLSTILIFIGAFALASPLANNITFYKGQDNIVTMLASGVINVIIAFFVALIVLWIIKIILGLILKPLFKKLKNATHITRFVGGLLGMAFSFLKSLVVCYLILGIAIPVFTTNGKDVINQTTVASKVVGLSSVYAKNLSFLNDVSLLKNQSSISNKQVLNAILHTSLSLNDLGFIKQDQMVSLINNDLGKDILKYGCDLTYKQKTQFSSLLLKSNFNITQRESILSKITESDG
;
A
#
# COMPACT_ATOMS: atom_id res chain seq x y z
N MET A 1 17.18 2.41 -3.15
CA MET A 1 17.80 1.14 -2.74
C MET A 1 17.49 0.11 -3.81
N THR A 2 18.46 -0.57 -4.39
CA THR A 2 18.23 -1.61 -5.42
C THR A 2 17.92 -2.95 -4.75
N PHE A 3 16.98 -3.70 -5.33
CA PHE A 3 16.63 -5.04 -4.87
C PHE A 3 17.44 -6.07 -5.67
N ASN A 4 18.54 -6.52 -5.06
CA ASN A 4 19.54 -7.39 -5.73
C ASN A 4 19.33 -8.87 -5.38
N ILE A 5 18.08 -9.36 -5.43
CA ILE A 5 17.75 -10.77 -5.19
C ILE A 5 17.30 -11.36 -6.51
N GLU A 6 17.83 -12.52 -6.88
CA GLU A 6 17.42 -13.23 -8.09
C GLU A 6 15.95 -13.66 -8.01
N PRO A 7 15.17 -13.60 -9.11
CA PRO A 7 13.75 -13.97 -9.11
C PRO A 7 13.47 -15.38 -8.55
N ASN A 8 14.31 -16.36 -8.88
CA ASN A 8 14.18 -17.73 -8.39
C ASN A 8 14.35 -17.84 -6.86
N VAL A 9 15.22 -17.00 -6.28
CA VAL A 9 15.41 -16.96 -4.82
C VAL A 9 14.20 -16.35 -4.13
N VAL A 10 13.57 -15.35 -4.73
CA VAL A 10 12.31 -14.78 -4.23
C VAL A 10 11.21 -15.85 -4.20
N ASP A 11 11.04 -16.60 -5.29
CA ASP A 11 10.07 -17.70 -5.35
C ASP A 11 10.34 -18.77 -4.30
N LEU A 12 11.61 -19.14 -4.12
CA LEU A 12 12.00 -20.12 -3.10
C LEU A 12 11.65 -19.64 -1.69
N ILE A 13 11.92 -18.39 -1.35
CA ILE A 13 11.57 -17.79 -0.05
C ILE A 13 10.06 -17.82 0.16
N VAL A 14 9.28 -17.42 -0.85
CA VAL A 14 7.81 -17.43 -0.79
C VAL A 14 7.27 -18.84 -0.58
N CYS A 15 7.76 -19.82 -1.32
CA CYS A 15 7.34 -21.22 -1.18
C CYS A 15 7.68 -21.78 0.20
N ILE A 16 8.89 -21.53 0.71
CA ILE A 16 9.31 -21.95 2.05
C ILE A 16 8.42 -21.29 3.11
N TYR A 17 8.18 -19.98 3.01
CA TYR A 17 7.33 -19.25 3.94
C TYR A 17 5.90 -19.81 3.98
N ILE A 18 5.28 -20.04 2.83
CA ILE A 18 3.94 -20.65 2.72
C ILE A 18 3.96 -22.07 3.31
N GLY A 19 4.94 -22.91 2.93
CA GLY A 19 5.08 -24.27 3.41
C GLY A 19 5.18 -24.37 4.94
N ILE A 20 6.04 -23.55 5.55
CA ILE A 20 6.17 -23.49 7.01
C ILE A 20 4.86 -23.07 7.67
N ASN A 21 4.18 -22.04 7.13
CA ASN A 21 2.90 -21.60 7.68
C ASN A 21 1.81 -22.66 7.57
N LEU A 22 1.78 -23.44 6.50
CA LEU A 22 0.84 -24.58 6.36
C LEU A 22 1.08 -25.63 7.44
N LEU A 23 2.32 -26.05 7.66
CA LEU A 23 2.69 -27.01 8.71
C LEU A 23 2.33 -26.51 10.12
N LEU A 24 2.65 -25.25 10.40
CA LEU A 24 2.29 -24.59 11.64
C LEU A 24 0.77 -24.44 11.78
N GLY A 25 0.06 -24.25 10.67
CA GLY A 25 -1.39 -24.18 10.60
C GLY A 25 -2.04 -25.48 11.05
N TYR A 26 -1.58 -26.60 10.51
CA TYR A 26 -2.05 -27.92 10.88
C TYR A 26 -1.87 -28.22 12.39
N ARG A 27 -0.68 -27.88 12.92
CA ARG A 27 -0.37 -28.10 14.34
C ARG A 27 -1.17 -27.23 15.29
N ALA A 28 -1.39 -25.97 14.95
CA ALA A 28 -2.09 -25.00 15.81
C ALA A 28 -3.61 -25.24 15.87
N GLY A 29 -4.19 -25.75 14.78
CA GLY A 29 -5.62 -26.02 14.63
C GLY A 29 -6.46 -24.78 14.33
N LEU A 30 -7.78 -25.00 14.18
CA LEU A 30 -8.73 -24.00 13.69
C LEU A 30 -8.72 -22.68 14.46
N PHE A 31 -8.98 -22.71 15.78
CA PHE A 31 -9.26 -21.49 16.55
C PHE A 31 -8.08 -20.53 16.61
N ALA A 32 -6.87 -21.05 16.80
CA ALA A 32 -5.67 -20.24 16.85
C ALA A 32 -5.38 -19.59 15.48
N ARG A 33 -5.64 -20.29 14.38
CA ARG A 33 -5.41 -19.80 13.02
C ARG A 33 -6.50 -18.88 12.51
N LEU A 34 -7.74 -19.10 12.90
CA LEU A 34 -8.84 -18.18 12.66
C LEU A 34 -8.55 -16.83 13.33
N TYR A 35 -8.15 -16.83 14.62
CA TYR A 35 -7.71 -15.63 15.30
C TYR A 35 -6.55 -14.93 14.55
N ASP A 36 -5.53 -15.70 14.16
CA ASP A 36 -4.35 -15.18 13.49
C ASP A 36 -4.70 -14.56 12.12
N PHE A 37 -5.62 -15.15 11.38
CA PHE A 37 -6.12 -14.62 10.11
C PHE A 37 -6.95 -13.35 10.29
N LEU A 38 -7.98 -13.40 11.16
CA LEU A 38 -8.86 -12.25 11.41
C LEU A 38 -8.10 -11.06 11.98
N SER A 39 -7.20 -11.30 12.95
CA SER A 39 -6.37 -10.23 13.50
C SER A 39 -5.43 -9.63 12.46
N THR A 40 -4.93 -10.41 11.49
CA THR A 40 -4.11 -9.87 10.39
C THR A 40 -4.93 -8.91 9.52
N ILE A 41 -6.17 -9.25 9.18
CA ILE A 41 -7.07 -8.35 8.44
C ILE A 41 -7.35 -7.08 9.25
N LEU A 42 -7.67 -7.21 10.54
CA LEU A 42 -7.94 -6.05 11.41
C LEU A 42 -6.74 -5.12 11.57
N ILE A 43 -5.53 -5.68 11.67
CA ILE A 43 -4.28 -4.90 11.69
C ILE A 43 -4.14 -4.10 10.40
N PHE A 44 -4.45 -4.71 9.27
CA PHE A 44 -4.34 -4.04 7.98
C PHE A 44 -5.32 -2.87 7.88
N ILE A 45 -6.59 -3.10 8.21
CA ILE A 45 -7.62 -2.05 8.26
C ILE A 45 -7.21 -0.95 9.27
N GLY A 46 -6.73 -1.33 10.45
CA GLY A 46 -6.27 -0.39 11.48
C GLY A 46 -5.05 0.43 11.03
N ALA A 47 -4.09 -0.19 10.36
CA ALA A 47 -2.93 0.53 9.82
C ALA A 47 -3.33 1.56 8.75
N PHE A 48 -4.30 1.22 7.90
CA PHE A 48 -4.90 2.16 6.96
C PHE A 48 -5.56 3.36 7.68
N ALA A 49 -6.38 3.09 8.69
CA ALA A 49 -7.09 4.13 9.43
C ALA A 49 -6.12 5.06 10.21
N LEU A 50 -5.00 4.53 10.69
CA LEU A 50 -4.01 5.27 11.47
C LEU A 50 -2.96 5.98 10.62
N ALA A 51 -2.77 5.61 9.36
CA ALA A 51 -1.70 6.16 8.50
C ALA A 51 -1.79 7.69 8.36
N SER A 52 -2.97 8.21 8.02
CA SER A 52 -3.16 9.66 7.85
C SER A 52 -3.02 10.44 9.17
N PRO A 53 -3.67 10.06 10.29
CA PRO A 53 -3.45 10.73 11.57
C PRO A 53 -1.98 10.72 12.02
N LEU A 54 -1.26 9.61 11.84
CA LEU A 54 0.15 9.52 12.19
C LEU A 54 1.02 10.44 11.32
N ALA A 55 0.81 10.44 10.00
CA ALA A 55 1.56 11.29 9.08
C ALA A 55 1.33 12.78 9.35
N ASN A 56 0.14 13.18 9.80
CA ASN A 56 -0.17 14.56 10.14
C ASN A 56 0.50 15.04 11.45
N ASN A 57 0.76 14.11 12.37
CA ASN A 57 1.34 14.45 13.68
C ASN A 57 2.86 14.19 13.74
N ILE A 58 3.38 13.30 12.91
CA ILE A 58 4.78 12.88 12.93
C ILE A 58 5.38 13.03 11.53
N THR A 59 6.37 13.89 11.40
CA THR A 59 7.13 14.04 10.14
C THR A 59 8.28 13.03 10.12
N PHE A 60 8.13 11.96 9.34
CA PHE A 60 9.17 10.92 9.17
C PHE A 60 10.21 11.33 8.14
N TYR A 61 9.80 12.11 7.13
CA TYR A 61 10.67 12.54 6.04
C TYR A 61 10.42 14.03 5.77
N LYS A 62 11.49 14.84 5.77
CA LYS A 62 11.45 16.25 5.35
C LYS A 62 11.98 16.35 3.93
N GLY A 63 11.16 16.87 3.01
CA GLY A 63 11.62 17.26 1.67
C GLY A 63 12.60 18.45 1.75
N GLN A 64 13.41 18.61 0.70
CA GLN A 64 14.22 19.80 0.52
C GLN A 64 13.33 21.00 0.13
N ASP A 65 13.82 22.23 0.19
CA ASP A 65 13.08 23.51 0.08
C ASP A 65 12.37 23.78 -1.27
N ASN A 66 12.15 22.77 -2.10
CA ASN A 66 11.39 22.85 -3.34
C ASN A 66 9.95 22.34 -3.11
N ILE A 67 8.95 23.07 -3.61
CA ILE A 67 7.51 22.78 -3.48
C ILE A 67 7.18 21.33 -3.88
N VAL A 68 7.77 20.86 -4.98
CA VAL A 68 7.60 19.49 -5.47
C VAL A 68 8.12 18.45 -4.49
N THR A 69 9.27 18.70 -3.85
CA THR A 69 9.84 17.80 -2.82
C THR A 69 9.06 17.84 -1.52
N MET A 70 8.44 18.96 -1.20
CA MET A 70 7.60 19.15 -0.04
C MET A 70 6.28 18.34 -0.18
N LEU A 71 5.67 18.35 -1.37
CA LEU A 71 4.49 17.54 -1.70
C LEU A 71 4.83 16.03 -1.72
N ALA A 72 5.95 15.67 -2.34
CA ALA A 72 6.46 14.31 -2.34
C ALA A 72 6.70 13.81 -0.91
N SER A 73 7.21 14.66 -0.01
CA SER A 73 7.43 14.30 1.38
C SER A 73 6.12 13.98 2.12
N GLY A 74 5.03 14.68 1.83
CA GLY A 74 3.71 14.40 2.40
C GLY A 74 3.23 12.99 2.06
N VAL A 75 3.30 12.63 0.78
CA VAL A 75 2.93 11.29 0.30
C VAL A 75 3.82 10.20 0.92
N ILE A 76 5.13 10.42 0.93
CA ILE A 76 6.10 9.49 1.52
C ILE A 76 5.82 9.31 3.02
N ASN A 77 5.49 10.39 3.74
CA ASN A 77 5.16 10.33 5.16
C ASN A 77 3.92 9.46 5.44
N VAL A 78 2.88 9.55 4.63
CA VAL A 78 1.68 8.68 4.77
C VAL A 78 2.04 7.21 4.58
N ILE A 79 2.88 6.90 3.60
CA ILE A 79 3.32 5.52 3.33
C ILE A 79 4.18 4.99 4.50
N ILE A 80 5.13 5.79 4.99
CA ILE A 80 5.95 5.40 6.15
C ILE A 80 5.06 5.23 7.39
N ALA A 81 4.13 6.14 7.64
CA ALA A 81 3.19 6.06 8.75
C ALA A 81 2.34 4.78 8.71
N PHE A 82 1.91 4.35 7.51
CA PHE A 82 1.21 3.09 7.33
C PHE A 82 2.06 1.89 7.80
N PHE A 83 3.32 1.81 7.39
CA PHE A 83 4.20 0.71 7.81
C PHE A 83 4.51 0.76 9.30
N VAL A 84 4.71 1.95 9.88
CA VAL A 84 4.90 2.12 11.33
C VAL A 84 3.66 1.62 12.09
N ALA A 85 2.46 2.05 11.69
CA ALA A 85 1.21 1.59 12.28
C ALA A 85 1.05 0.07 12.19
N LEU A 86 1.39 -0.51 11.03
CA LEU A 86 1.32 -1.95 10.79
C LEU A 86 2.24 -2.71 11.77
N ILE A 87 3.48 -2.26 11.95
CA ILE A 87 4.43 -2.88 12.88
C ILE A 87 3.92 -2.79 14.33
N VAL A 88 3.46 -1.61 14.77
CA VAL A 88 2.94 -1.41 16.13
C VAL A 88 1.73 -2.31 16.39
N LEU A 89 0.76 -2.34 15.47
CA LEU A 89 -0.42 -3.20 15.60
C LEU A 89 -0.06 -4.69 15.58
N TRP A 90 0.97 -5.07 14.85
CA TRP A 90 1.47 -6.45 14.85
C TRP A 90 2.08 -6.84 16.19
N ILE A 91 2.82 -5.95 16.84
CA ILE A 91 3.34 -6.17 18.20
C ILE A 91 2.17 -6.36 19.18
N ILE A 92 1.16 -5.49 19.12
CA ILE A 92 -0.05 -5.60 19.95
C ILE A 92 -0.75 -6.96 19.72
N LYS A 93 -0.88 -7.40 18.47
CA LYS A 93 -1.42 -8.73 18.14
C LYS A 93 -0.66 -9.86 18.81
N ILE A 94 0.67 -9.82 18.81
CA ILE A 94 1.50 -10.85 19.44
C ILE A 94 1.20 -10.92 20.93
N ILE A 95 1.15 -9.77 21.61
CA ILE A 95 0.85 -9.67 23.04
C ILE A 95 -0.54 -10.24 23.33
N LEU A 96 -1.56 -9.81 22.59
CA LEU A 96 -2.93 -10.32 22.72
C LEU A 96 -3.01 -11.82 22.44
N GLY A 97 -2.29 -12.31 21.44
CA GLY A 97 -2.24 -13.73 21.11
C GLY A 97 -1.66 -14.59 22.25
N LEU A 98 -0.65 -14.09 22.97
CA LEU A 98 -0.11 -14.75 24.16
C LEU A 98 -1.14 -14.83 25.28
N ILE A 99 -1.89 -13.76 25.53
CA ILE A 99 -2.94 -13.69 26.55
C ILE A 99 -4.11 -14.65 26.21
N LEU A 100 -4.50 -14.74 24.93
CA LEU A 100 -5.62 -15.55 24.48
C LEU A 100 -5.27 -17.04 24.29
N LYS A 101 -4.00 -17.41 24.32
CA LYS A 101 -3.53 -18.80 24.15
C LYS A 101 -4.24 -19.83 25.04
N PRO A 102 -4.44 -19.61 26.37
CA PRO A 102 -5.15 -20.54 27.22
C PRO A 102 -6.64 -20.69 26.84
N LEU A 103 -7.28 -19.61 26.34
CA LEU A 103 -8.66 -19.64 25.87
C LEU A 103 -8.81 -20.54 24.63
N PHE A 104 -7.89 -20.46 23.67
CA PHE A 104 -7.89 -21.31 22.49
C PHE A 104 -7.72 -22.78 22.83
N LYS A 105 -6.92 -23.09 23.86
CA LYS A 105 -6.76 -24.46 24.36
C LYS A 105 -8.07 -24.98 24.96
N LYS A 106 -8.80 -24.16 25.72
CA LYS A 106 -10.12 -24.53 26.30
C LYS A 106 -11.15 -24.74 25.17
N LEU A 107 -11.24 -23.85 24.19
CA LEU A 107 -12.15 -23.97 23.05
C LEU A 107 -11.87 -25.23 22.23
N LYS A 108 -10.62 -25.56 21.99
CA LYS A 108 -10.23 -26.80 21.29
C LYS A 108 -10.72 -28.06 22.03
N ASN A 109 -10.68 -28.06 23.34
CA ASN A 109 -11.13 -29.20 24.15
C ASN A 109 -12.66 -29.29 24.28
N ALA A 110 -13.37 -28.15 24.20
CA ALA A 110 -14.83 -28.06 24.28
C ALA A 110 -15.53 -28.40 22.95
N THR A 111 -14.82 -28.33 21.82
CA THR A 111 -15.39 -28.64 20.50
C THR A 111 -15.10 -30.07 20.09
N HIS A 112 -16.12 -30.78 19.59
CA HIS A 112 -15.99 -32.14 19.04
C HIS A 112 -15.30 -32.20 17.66
N ILE A 113 -14.60 -31.12 17.27
CA ILE A 113 -13.82 -31.05 16.02
C ILE A 113 -12.63 -32.01 16.14
N THR A 114 -12.59 -33.02 15.30
CA THR A 114 -11.47 -33.96 15.28
C THR A 114 -10.15 -33.22 15.00
N ARG A 115 -9.04 -33.75 15.53
CA ARG A 115 -7.71 -33.17 15.32
C ARG A 115 -7.38 -33.03 13.83
N PHE A 116 -7.85 -33.96 13.01
CA PHE A 116 -7.61 -33.92 11.56
C PHE A 116 -8.37 -32.78 10.88
N VAL A 117 -9.67 -32.63 11.11
CA VAL A 117 -10.49 -31.58 10.53
C VAL A 117 -10.03 -30.20 11.01
N GLY A 118 -9.76 -30.04 12.32
CA GLY A 118 -9.24 -28.81 12.89
C GLY A 118 -7.86 -28.46 12.34
N GLY A 119 -7.04 -29.45 12.03
CA GLY A 119 -5.73 -29.27 11.38
C GLY A 119 -5.86 -28.78 9.93
N LEU A 120 -6.73 -29.42 9.12
CA LEU A 120 -6.97 -29.02 7.73
C LEU A 120 -7.52 -27.58 7.64
N LEU A 121 -8.50 -27.24 8.47
CA LEU A 121 -9.03 -25.86 8.52
C LEU A 121 -7.97 -24.88 8.99
N GLY A 122 -7.13 -25.27 9.96
CA GLY A 122 -5.99 -24.46 10.38
C GLY A 122 -4.98 -24.21 9.26
N MET A 123 -4.71 -25.19 8.39
CA MET A 123 -3.89 -25.03 7.18
C MET A 123 -4.54 -24.04 6.22
N ALA A 124 -5.85 -24.15 5.95
CA ALA A 124 -6.55 -23.26 5.03
C ALA A 124 -6.45 -21.79 5.47
N PHE A 125 -6.72 -21.48 6.76
CA PHE A 125 -6.56 -20.13 7.29
C PHE A 125 -5.11 -19.65 7.29
N SER A 126 -4.14 -20.54 7.53
CA SER A 126 -2.72 -20.20 7.44
C SER A 126 -2.30 -19.91 6.00
N PHE A 127 -2.82 -20.62 5.03
CA PHE A 127 -2.59 -20.36 3.61
C PHE A 127 -3.12 -18.97 3.21
N LEU A 128 -4.40 -18.69 3.51
CA LEU A 128 -5.00 -17.39 3.23
C LEU A 128 -4.21 -16.24 3.87
N LYS A 129 -3.83 -16.39 5.15
CA LYS A 129 -2.97 -15.41 5.83
C LYS A 129 -1.64 -15.24 5.11
N SER A 130 -0.99 -16.33 4.72
CA SER A 130 0.32 -16.27 4.04
C SER A 130 0.22 -15.54 2.70
N LEU A 131 -0.86 -15.73 1.94
CA LEU A 131 -1.11 -14.99 0.71
C LEU A 131 -1.24 -13.47 0.98
N VAL A 132 -2.00 -13.09 2.03
CA VAL A 132 -2.14 -11.68 2.42
C VAL A 132 -0.78 -11.07 2.79
N VAL A 133 0.01 -11.76 3.62
CA VAL A 133 1.33 -11.26 4.06
C VAL A 133 2.31 -11.19 2.88
N CYS A 134 2.36 -12.20 2.02
CA CYS A 134 3.18 -12.18 0.80
C CYS A 134 2.77 -11.02 -0.11
N TYR A 135 1.47 -10.80 -0.32
CA TYR A 135 0.95 -9.69 -1.10
C TYR A 135 1.42 -8.34 -0.53
N LEU A 136 1.36 -8.15 0.79
CA LEU A 136 1.82 -6.92 1.44
C LEU A 136 3.31 -6.68 1.26
N ILE A 137 4.12 -7.71 1.41
CA ILE A 137 5.58 -7.59 1.28
C ILE A 137 5.96 -7.41 -0.19
N LEU A 138 5.49 -8.27 -1.07
CA LEU A 138 5.88 -8.29 -2.48
C LEU A 138 5.19 -7.18 -3.30
N GLY A 139 3.91 -6.94 -3.06
CA GLY A 139 3.12 -5.98 -3.83
C GLY A 139 3.22 -4.54 -3.33
N ILE A 140 3.54 -4.33 -2.06
CA ILE A 140 3.58 -3.01 -1.44
C ILE A 140 4.98 -2.68 -0.90
N ALA A 141 5.50 -3.46 0.06
CA ALA A 141 6.73 -3.07 0.74
C ALA A 141 7.94 -3.03 -0.21
N ILE A 142 8.17 -4.06 -0.98
CA ILE A 142 9.32 -4.12 -1.89
C ILE A 142 9.28 -2.99 -2.93
N PRO A 143 8.19 -2.74 -3.68
CA PRO A 143 8.12 -1.62 -4.62
C PRO A 143 8.30 -0.25 -3.96
N VAL A 144 7.79 -0.04 -2.75
CA VAL A 144 7.94 1.24 -2.02
C VAL A 144 9.39 1.49 -1.61
N PHE A 145 10.10 0.47 -1.14
CA PHE A 145 11.45 0.66 -0.58
C PHE A 145 12.58 0.43 -1.59
N THR A 146 12.27 -0.09 -2.78
CA THR A 146 13.28 -0.39 -3.82
C THR A 146 12.91 0.23 -5.16
N THR A 147 13.91 0.46 -6.03
CA THR A 147 13.72 1.07 -7.35
C THR A 147 13.36 0.06 -8.44
N ASN A 148 13.85 -1.18 -8.33
CA ASN A 148 13.66 -2.25 -9.31
C ASN A 148 12.87 -3.46 -8.77
N GLY A 149 12.35 -3.38 -7.55
CA GLY A 149 11.72 -4.52 -6.90
C GLY A 149 10.51 -5.06 -7.64
N LYS A 150 9.71 -4.18 -8.25
CA LYS A 150 8.57 -4.59 -9.07
C LYS A 150 9.01 -5.40 -10.29
N ASP A 151 10.07 -4.98 -10.97
CA ASP A 151 10.57 -5.66 -12.17
C ASP A 151 11.09 -7.06 -11.83
N VAL A 152 11.81 -7.18 -10.71
CA VAL A 152 12.26 -8.47 -10.18
C VAL A 152 11.07 -9.37 -9.83
N ILE A 153 10.04 -8.86 -9.16
CA ILE A 153 8.84 -9.63 -8.79
C ILE A 153 8.08 -10.08 -10.06
N ASN A 154 7.95 -9.23 -11.06
CA ASN A 154 7.28 -9.58 -12.31
C ASN A 154 8.00 -10.71 -13.08
N GLN A 155 9.30 -10.89 -12.87
CA GLN A 155 10.10 -11.99 -13.46
C GLN A 155 9.97 -13.31 -12.67
N THR A 156 9.35 -13.31 -11.50
CA THR A 156 9.11 -14.52 -10.69
C THR A 156 7.93 -15.32 -11.22
N THR A 157 7.89 -16.63 -10.92
CA THR A 157 6.77 -17.51 -11.31
C THR A 157 5.67 -17.58 -10.28
N VAL A 158 6.04 -17.66 -9.00
CA VAL A 158 5.11 -17.82 -7.87
C VAL A 158 4.73 -16.47 -7.27
N ALA A 159 5.74 -15.64 -6.95
CA ALA A 159 5.50 -14.33 -6.33
C ALA A 159 4.67 -13.40 -7.22
N SER A 160 4.90 -13.40 -8.54
CA SER A 160 4.08 -12.62 -9.50
C SER A 160 2.61 -13.05 -9.49
N LYS A 161 2.32 -14.37 -9.39
CA LYS A 161 0.95 -14.87 -9.29
C LYS A 161 0.29 -14.47 -7.97
N VAL A 162 1.03 -14.51 -6.85
CA VAL A 162 0.51 -14.07 -5.55
C VAL A 162 0.13 -12.58 -5.59
N VAL A 163 0.96 -11.75 -6.20
CA VAL A 163 0.66 -10.32 -6.40
C VAL A 163 -0.49 -10.12 -7.39
N GLY A 164 -0.55 -10.93 -8.45
CA GLY A 164 -1.59 -10.89 -9.49
C GLY A 164 -2.96 -11.41 -9.05
N LEU A 165 -3.08 -12.18 -7.95
CA LEU A 165 -4.37 -12.63 -7.40
C LEU A 165 -5.32 -11.47 -7.08
N SER A 166 -4.79 -10.28 -6.89
CA SER A 166 -5.52 -9.05 -6.62
C SER A 166 -5.42 -8.08 -7.81
N SER A 167 -5.89 -8.50 -8.99
CA SER A 167 -5.86 -7.66 -10.20
C SER A 167 -6.59 -6.32 -10.03
N VAL A 168 -7.60 -6.26 -9.18
CA VAL A 168 -8.32 -5.03 -8.83
C VAL A 168 -7.41 -4.07 -8.04
N TYR A 169 -6.56 -4.60 -7.15
CA TYR A 169 -5.61 -3.80 -6.36
C TYR A 169 -4.33 -3.48 -7.13
N ALA A 170 -3.89 -4.34 -8.04
CA ALA A 170 -2.68 -4.09 -8.84
C ALA A 170 -2.82 -2.83 -9.72
N LYS A 171 -4.00 -2.58 -10.29
CA LYS A 171 -4.29 -1.31 -11.01
C LYS A 171 -4.31 -0.10 -10.08
N ASN A 172 -4.83 -0.25 -8.85
CA ASN A 172 -4.91 0.84 -7.87
C ASN A 172 -3.58 1.10 -7.14
N LEU A 173 -2.62 0.19 -7.24
CA LEU A 173 -1.28 0.31 -6.63
C LEU A 173 -0.18 0.66 -7.65
N SER A 174 -0.55 0.98 -8.90
CA SER A 174 0.41 1.44 -9.93
C SER A 174 1.20 2.67 -9.48
N PHE A 175 0.62 3.51 -8.60
CA PHE A 175 1.29 4.65 -7.98
C PHE A 175 2.54 4.30 -7.19
N LEU A 176 2.73 3.04 -6.77
CA LEU A 176 3.94 2.62 -6.06
C LEU A 176 5.21 2.73 -6.94
N ASN A 177 5.05 2.67 -8.28
CA ASN A 177 6.13 2.98 -9.20
C ASN A 177 6.51 4.46 -9.10
N ASP A 178 5.51 5.32 -9.02
CA ASP A 178 5.70 6.77 -8.95
C ASP A 178 6.39 7.15 -7.64
N VAL A 179 6.08 6.47 -6.53
CA VAL A 179 6.79 6.64 -5.25
C VAL A 179 8.28 6.32 -5.37
N SER A 180 8.64 5.30 -6.16
CA SER A 180 10.06 4.97 -6.40
C SER A 180 10.77 6.07 -7.21
N LEU A 181 10.07 6.70 -8.16
CA LEU A 181 10.57 7.83 -8.93
C LEU A 181 10.80 9.06 -8.04
N LEU A 182 9.89 9.33 -7.09
CA LEU A 182 10.02 10.48 -6.17
C LEU A 182 11.27 10.42 -5.28
N LYS A 183 11.90 9.26 -5.12
CA LYS A 183 13.16 9.11 -4.36
C LYS A 183 14.41 9.51 -5.15
N ASN A 184 14.37 9.47 -6.48
CA ASN A 184 15.53 9.69 -7.37
C ASN A 184 15.42 11.03 -8.13
N GLN A 185 15.10 12.10 -7.45
CA GLN A 185 14.77 13.43 -8.04
C GLN A 185 15.88 14.08 -8.84
N SER A 186 17.14 13.72 -8.64
CA SER A 186 18.30 14.37 -9.29
C SER A 186 18.41 14.14 -10.80
N SER A 187 17.65 13.22 -11.38
CA SER A 187 17.73 12.83 -12.80
C SER A 187 16.39 12.93 -13.56
N ILE A 188 15.34 13.51 -12.96
CA ILE A 188 13.97 13.46 -13.49
C ILE A 188 13.47 14.86 -13.80
N SER A 189 12.69 15.04 -14.90
CA SER A 189 12.07 16.31 -15.25
C SER A 189 10.98 16.71 -14.24
N ASN A 190 10.78 18.05 -14.07
CA ASN A 190 9.72 18.57 -13.19
C ASN A 190 8.32 18.04 -13.55
N LYS A 191 8.04 17.81 -14.84
CA LYS A 191 6.78 17.18 -15.30
C LYS A 191 6.64 15.76 -14.81
N GLN A 192 7.69 14.95 -14.88
CA GLN A 192 7.66 13.54 -14.39
C GLN A 192 7.45 13.47 -12.88
N VAL A 193 8.08 14.35 -12.13
CA VAL A 193 7.89 14.46 -10.68
C VAL A 193 6.45 14.88 -10.35
N LEU A 194 5.90 15.86 -11.08
CA LEU A 194 4.52 16.32 -10.91
C LEU A 194 3.52 15.18 -11.22
N ASN A 195 3.72 14.45 -12.31
CA ASN A 195 2.91 13.28 -12.65
C ASN A 195 2.94 12.24 -11.52
N ALA A 196 4.11 11.88 -11.03
CA ALA A 196 4.27 10.91 -9.95
C ALA A 196 3.55 11.36 -8.67
N ILE A 197 3.63 12.64 -8.31
CA ILE A 197 2.91 13.22 -7.16
C ILE A 197 1.39 13.12 -7.36
N LEU A 198 0.89 13.55 -8.52
CA LEU A 198 -0.54 13.56 -8.83
C LEU A 198 -1.10 12.14 -8.83
N HIS A 199 -0.47 11.20 -9.54
CA HIS A 199 -0.89 9.79 -9.59
C HIS A 199 -0.94 9.19 -8.20
N THR A 200 0.11 9.41 -7.40
CA THR A 200 0.17 8.89 -6.03
C THR A 200 -0.90 9.52 -5.15
N SER A 201 -1.04 10.85 -5.17
CA SER A 201 -1.99 11.58 -4.33
C SER A 201 -3.44 11.23 -4.69
N LEU A 202 -3.79 11.13 -5.98
CA LEU A 202 -5.11 10.72 -6.44
C LEU A 202 -5.42 9.28 -6.06
N SER A 203 -4.44 8.37 -6.18
CA SER A 203 -4.60 6.97 -5.77
C SER A 203 -4.77 6.83 -4.26
N LEU A 204 -4.01 7.58 -3.46
CA LEU A 204 -4.17 7.61 -2.00
C LEU A 204 -5.51 8.22 -1.58
N ASN A 205 -6.02 9.21 -2.31
CA ASN A 205 -7.36 9.75 -2.10
C ASN A 205 -8.45 8.72 -2.43
N ASP A 206 -8.32 7.99 -3.52
CA ASP A 206 -9.23 6.90 -3.93
C ASP A 206 -9.26 5.77 -2.88
N LEU A 207 -8.12 5.48 -2.26
CA LEU A 207 -7.97 4.51 -1.18
C LEU A 207 -8.39 5.05 0.20
N GLY A 208 -8.76 6.33 0.31
CA GLY A 208 -9.18 6.96 1.57
C GLY A 208 -8.04 7.34 2.53
N PHE A 209 -6.77 7.25 2.12
CA PHE A 209 -5.62 7.71 2.94
C PHE A 209 -5.51 9.23 3.01
N ILE A 210 -5.85 9.92 1.93
CA ILE A 210 -5.88 11.38 1.84
C ILE A 210 -7.35 11.77 1.71
N LYS A 211 -7.81 12.66 2.58
CA LYS A 211 -9.18 13.18 2.53
C LYS A 211 -9.35 14.15 1.38
N GLN A 212 -10.59 14.31 0.92
CA GLN A 212 -10.92 15.18 -0.21
C GLN A 212 -10.56 16.66 0.05
N ASP A 213 -10.76 17.15 1.26
CA ASP A 213 -10.38 18.50 1.69
C ASP A 213 -8.87 18.73 1.66
N GLN A 214 -8.09 17.72 2.05
CA GLN A 214 -6.63 17.76 1.95
C GLN A 214 -6.16 17.82 0.48
N MET A 215 -6.79 17.03 -0.41
CA MET A 215 -6.49 17.10 -1.84
C MET A 215 -6.84 18.46 -2.45
N VAL A 216 -7.99 19.03 -2.09
CA VAL A 216 -8.39 20.37 -2.54
C VAL A 216 -7.40 21.43 -2.04
N SER A 217 -6.92 21.30 -0.80
CA SER A 217 -5.88 22.19 -0.26
C SER A 217 -4.56 22.09 -1.05
N LEU A 218 -4.12 20.86 -1.38
CA LEU A 218 -2.94 20.64 -2.22
C LEU A 218 -3.08 21.28 -3.62
N ILE A 219 -4.25 21.14 -4.23
CA ILE A 219 -4.55 21.73 -5.54
C ILE A 219 -4.49 23.27 -5.46
N ASN A 220 -5.10 23.87 -4.43
CA ASN A 220 -5.15 25.32 -4.25
C ASN A 220 -3.77 25.94 -4.01
N ASN A 221 -2.95 25.30 -3.21
CA ASN A 221 -1.67 25.88 -2.79
C ASN A 221 -0.61 25.76 -3.89
N ASP A 222 -0.46 24.58 -4.48
CA ASP A 222 0.72 24.27 -5.27
C ASP A 222 0.44 23.54 -6.59
N LEU A 223 -0.32 22.41 -6.56
CA LEU A 223 -0.51 21.55 -7.73
C LEU A 223 -1.15 22.27 -8.91
N GLY A 224 -2.12 23.13 -8.66
CA GLY A 224 -2.77 23.91 -9.73
C GLY A 224 -1.81 24.81 -10.49
N LYS A 225 -0.88 25.47 -9.79
CA LYS A 225 0.16 26.34 -10.38
C LYS A 225 1.20 25.51 -11.13
N ASP A 226 1.61 24.39 -10.56
CA ASP A 226 2.61 23.52 -11.18
C ASP A 226 2.07 22.85 -12.44
N ILE A 227 0.79 22.46 -12.48
CA ILE A 227 0.16 21.97 -13.70
C ILE A 227 0.13 23.04 -14.80
N LEU A 228 -0.20 24.28 -14.46
CA LEU A 228 -0.16 25.39 -15.42
C LEU A 228 1.23 25.60 -16.01
N LYS A 229 2.28 25.40 -15.20
CA LYS A 229 3.67 25.63 -15.60
C LYS A 229 4.28 24.49 -16.40
N TYR A 230 4.05 23.25 -15.98
CA TYR A 230 4.74 22.06 -16.51
C TYR A 230 3.84 21.16 -17.34
N GLY A 231 2.51 21.28 -17.21
CA GLY A 231 1.55 20.28 -17.69
C GLY A 231 1.64 18.97 -16.91
N CYS A 232 0.70 18.08 -17.12
CA CYS A 232 0.73 16.75 -16.55
C CYS A 232 0.00 15.74 -17.44
N ASP A 233 0.30 14.46 -17.25
CA ASP A 233 -0.34 13.36 -17.94
C ASP A 233 -1.15 12.55 -16.91
N LEU A 234 -2.46 12.36 -17.16
CA LEU A 234 -3.35 11.61 -16.27
C LEU A 234 -4.15 10.59 -17.09
N THR A 235 -4.43 9.43 -16.51
CA THR A 235 -5.40 8.50 -17.11
C THR A 235 -6.80 9.11 -17.09
N TYR A 236 -7.72 8.63 -17.92
CA TYR A 236 -9.11 9.08 -17.96
C TYR A 236 -9.76 9.10 -16.56
N LYS A 237 -9.58 8.02 -15.78
CA LYS A 237 -10.11 7.93 -14.41
C LYS A 237 -9.55 9.02 -13.50
N GLN A 238 -8.22 9.22 -13.52
CA GLN A 238 -7.54 10.21 -12.71
C GLN A 238 -7.92 11.64 -13.11
N LYS A 239 -8.05 11.92 -14.41
CA LYS A 239 -8.51 13.20 -14.94
C LYS A 239 -9.93 13.52 -14.47
N THR A 240 -10.84 12.56 -14.50
CA THR A 240 -12.21 12.72 -13.99
C THR A 240 -12.22 13.01 -12.49
N GLN A 241 -11.45 12.25 -11.71
CA GLN A 241 -11.31 12.46 -10.26
C GLN A 241 -10.71 13.84 -9.96
N PHE A 242 -9.61 14.22 -10.63
CA PHE A 242 -8.97 15.51 -10.48
C PHE A 242 -9.92 16.67 -10.84
N SER A 243 -10.69 16.53 -11.94
CA SER A 243 -11.69 17.53 -12.35
C SER A 243 -12.75 17.75 -11.25
N SER A 244 -13.21 16.69 -10.60
CA SER A 244 -14.17 16.79 -9.49
C SER A 244 -13.59 17.51 -8.27
N LEU A 245 -12.32 17.32 -7.98
CA LEU A 245 -11.60 18.02 -6.91
C LEU A 245 -11.36 19.48 -7.27
N LEU A 246 -11.01 19.77 -8.53
CA LEU A 246 -10.76 21.11 -9.05
C LEU A 246 -12.05 21.97 -9.00
N LEU A 247 -13.24 21.38 -9.18
CA LEU A 247 -14.51 22.08 -9.00
C LEU A 247 -14.73 22.61 -7.58
N LYS A 248 -14.14 21.93 -6.57
CA LYS A 248 -14.18 22.34 -5.16
C LYS A 248 -13.05 23.28 -4.75
N SER A 249 -12.13 23.56 -5.65
CA SER A 249 -10.98 24.45 -5.42
C SER A 249 -11.38 25.93 -5.48
N ASN A 250 -10.50 26.81 -5.00
CA ASN A 250 -10.68 28.25 -5.00
C ASN A 250 -10.40 28.91 -6.37
N PHE A 251 -10.04 28.13 -7.40
CA PHE A 251 -9.80 28.66 -8.74
C PHE A 251 -11.10 29.11 -9.40
N ASN A 252 -11.04 30.25 -10.13
CA ASN A 252 -12.16 30.68 -10.96
C ASN A 252 -12.32 29.81 -12.21
N ILE A 253 -13.42 29.99 -12.96
CA ILE A 253 -13.75 29.17 -14.13
C ILE A 253 -12.63 29.17 -15.16
N THR A 254 -12.10 30.34 -15.53
CA THR A 254 -11.02 30.50 -16.52
C THR A 254 -9.75 29.81 -16.09
N GLN A 255 -9.39 29.89 -14.80
CA GLN A 255 -8.24 29.17 -14.25
C GLN A 255 -8.42 27.67 -14.28
N ARG A 256 -9.61 27.16 -13.95
CA ARG A 256 -9.92 25.72 -14.01
C ARG A 256 -9.81 25.19 -15.43
N GLU A 257 -10.37 25.90 -16.41
CA GLU A 257 -10.27 25.54 -17.83
C GLU A 257 -8.79 25.55 -18.30
N SER A 258 -8.03 26.54 -17.87
CA SER A 258 -6.61 26.63 -18.17
C SER A 258 -5.81 25.47 -17.56
N ILE A 259 -6.10 25.07 -16.33
CA ILE A 259 -5.48 23.91 -15.68
C ILE A 259 -5.85 22.62 -16.45
N LEU A 260 -7.13 22.41 -16.77
CA LEU A 260 -7.61 21.23 -17.47
C LEU A 260 -7.04 21.10 -18.89
N SER A 261 -6.81 22.23 -19.58
CA SER A 261 -6.20 22.25 -20.92
C SER A 261 -4.73 21.81 -20.93
N LYS A 262 -4.05 21.84 -19.77
CA LYS A 262 -2.65 21.41 -19.60
C LYS A 262 -2.53 19.92 -19.21
N ILE A 263 -3.65 19.24 -19.03
CA ILE A 263 -3.68 17.82 -18.69
C ILE A 263 -3.84 16.99 -19.95
N THR A 264 -2.79 16.26 -20.31
CA THR A 264 -2.82 15.30 -21.42
C THR A 264 -3.38 13.95 -20.91
N GLU A 265 -4.24 13.33 -21.69
CA GLU A 265 -4.76 12.00 -21.37
C GLU A 265 -3.74 10.95 -21.80
N SER A 266 -3.32 10.08 -20.86
CA SER A 266 -2.41 8.98 -21.13
C SER A 266 -3.16 7.66 -21.12
N ASP A 267 -2.82 6.77 -22.07
CA ASP A 267 -3.26 5.39 -22.04
C ASP A 267 -2.68 4.72 -20.77
N GLY A 268 -3.55 4.21 -19.89
CA GLY A 268 -3.22 3.65 -18.59
C GLY A 268 -2.70 2.22 -18.63
#